data_2b54a25d1e227fad3deacd00ed3cc049
#
_entry.id   2b54a25d1e227fad3deacd00ed3cc049
#
_cell.length_a   1.000
_cell.length_b   1.000
_cell.length_c   1.000
_cell.angle_alpha   90.00
_cell.angle_beta   90.00
_cell.angle_gamma   90.00
#
_symmetry.space_group_name_H-M   'P 1'
#
loop_
_entity.id
_entity.type
_entity.pdbx_description
1 polymer ?
#
loop_
_entity_poly.entity_id
_entity_poly.type
_entity_poly.pdbx_seq_one_letter_code
_entity_poly.pdbx_strand_id
1 'polypeptide(L)'
;MIRIKNMTQSIQGKAILKDISVDIQKGRLTSLIGPNGAGKSTLLSAISRIIEHDSGAIELEDIDIAAYRKNLLAQKLSILKQTNHTDMNITVEQLVNFGRFPYSKGRMKEADYEQVDYAINLLHLEDIRQRDLKTLSGGQRQRAYIAMTIAQNTDYILLDEPLNNLDMKHSVQIMQTLR
;
A
#
# COMPACT_ATOMS: atom_id res chain seq x y z
N MET A 1 4.74 16.09 -2.24
CA MET A 1 3.37 15.90 -1.74
C MET A 1 2.51 15.26 -2.83
N ILE A 2 1.36 14.66 -2.45
CA ILE A 2 0.32 14.25 -3.42
C ILE A 2 -0.72 15.35 -3.43
N ARG A 3 -1.09 15.85 -4.61
CA ARG A 3 -2.11 16.89 -4.78
C ARG A 3 -3.21 16.36 -5.70
N ILE A 4 -4.45 16.46 -5.24
CA ILE A 4 -5.64 16.08 -5.98
C ILE A 4 -6.45 17.35 -6.26
N LYS A 5 -6.86 17.57 -7.53
CA LYS A 5 -7.56 18.77 -7.99
C LYS A 5 -8.84 18.39 -8.73
N ASN A 6 -9.98 18.77 -8.18
CA ASN A 6 -11.32 18.63 -8.79
C ASN A 6 -11.59 17.23 -9.35
N MET A 7 -11.11 16.20 -8.67
CA MET A 7 -11.18 14.81 -9.11
C MET A 7 -12.62 14.27 -8.97
N THR A 8 -13.12 13.70 -10.05
CA THR A 8 -14.41 13.00 -10.10
C THR A 8 -14.18 11.58 -10.60
N GLN A 9 -14.86 10.62 -9.98
CA GLN A 9 -14.81 9.22 -10.35
C GLN A 9 -16.17 8.57 -10.25
N SER A 10 -16.58 7.90 -11.32
CA SER A 10 -17.81 7.10 -11.38
C SER A 10 -17.49 5.61 -11.50
N ILE A 11 -18.31 4.77 -10.92
CA ILE A 11 -18.26 3.32 -11.07
C ILE A 11 -19.66 2.85 -11.48
N GLN A 12 -19.76 2.16 -12.62
CA GLN A 12 -21.02 1.69 -13.19
C GLN A 12 -22.07 2.80 -13.32
N GLY A 13 -21.66 3.99 -13.76
CA GLY A 13 -22.55 5.14 -13.96
C GLY A 13 -22.95 5.90 -12.69
N LYS A 14 -22.52 5.43 -11.51
CA LYS A 14 -22.76 6.13 -10.24
C LYS A 14 -21.51 6.91 -9.84
N ALA A 15 -21.63 8.22 -9.66
CA ALA A 15 -20.53 9.04 -9.17
C ALA A 15 -20.23 8.71 -7.70
N ILE A 16 -19.02 8.20 -7.46
CA ILE A 16 -18.50 7.80 -6.14
C ILE A 16 -17.72 8.95 -5.51
N LEU A 17 -16.83 9.57 -6.28
CA LEU A 17 -16.09 10.75 -5.87
C LEU A 17 -16.56 11.93 -6.73
N LYS A 18 -16.82 13.08 -6.10
CA LYS A 18 -17.35 14.27 -6.77
C LYS A 18 -16.53 15.47 -6.38
N ASP A 19 -15.80 16.04 -7.34
CA ASP A 19 -15.04 17.28 -7.19
C ASP A 19 -14.13 17.28 -5.95
N ILE A 20 -13.35 16.21 -5.78
CA ILE A 20 -12.46 16.05 -4.64
C ILE A 20 -11.17 16.83 -4.88
N SER A 21 -10.85 17.73 -3.94
CA SER A 21 -9.57 18.45 -3.91
C SER A 21 -8.94 18.33 -2.53
N VAL A 22 -7.72 17.80 -2.48
CA VAL A 22 -6.99 17.57 -1.21
C VAL A 22 -5.49 17.47 -1.46
N ASP A 23 -4.70 18.00 -0.53
CA ASP A 23 -3.25 17.88 -0.48
C ASP A 23 -2.82 16.90 0.63
N ILE A 24 -2.01 15.89 0.29
CA ILE A 24 -1.44 14.92 1.22
C ILE A 24 0.06 15.20 1.32
N GLN A 25 0.50 15.58 2.50
CA GLN A 25 1.89 15.97 2.76
C GLN A 25 2.80 14.74 2.86
N LYS A 26 4.01 14.83 2.31
CA LYS A 26 5.07 13.84 2.49
C LYS A 26 5.55 13.81 3.95
N GLY A 27 5.86 12.62 4.47
CA GLY A 27 6.37 12.45 5.83
C GLY A 27 5.36 12.75 6.94
N ARG A 28 4.07 12.69 6.64
CA ARG A 28 2.99 12.85 7.62
C ARG A 28 1.98 11.72 7.51
N LEU A 29 1.47 11.29 8.64
CA LEU A 29 0.33 10.38 8.69
C LEU A 29 -0.96 11.17 8.40
N THR A 30 -1.65 10.79 7.33
CA THR A 30 -2.95 11.36 6.94
C THR A 30 -4.00 10.26 7.00
N SER A 31 -5.10 10.50 7.71
CA SER A 31 -6.21 9.55 7.82
C SER A 31 -7.41 10.01 7.00
N LEU A 32 -7.95 9.11 6.18
CA LEU A 32 -9.23 9.29 5.48
C LEU A 32 -10.36 8.70 6.33
N ILE A 33 -11.25 9.56 6.83
CA ILE A 33 -12.35 9.17 7.71
C ILE A 33 -13.68 9.33 6.97
N GLY A 34 -14.57 8.37 7.11
CA GLY A 34 -15.90 8.40 6.52
C GLY A 34 -16.59 7.04 6.59
N PRO A 35 -17.92 6.97 6.37
CA PRO A 35 -18.67 5.74 6.41
C PRO A 35 -18.24 4.74 5.32
N ASN A 36 -18.71 3.49 5.44
CA ASN A 36 -18.51 2.51 4.38
C ASN A 36 -19.21 2.98 3.10
N GLY A 37 -18.57 2.79 1.95
CA GLY A 37 -19.07 3.28 0.66
C GLY A 37 -18.82 4.77 0.38
N ALA A 38 -18.14 5.53 1.25
CA ALA A 38 -17.82 6.94 1.03
C ALA A 38 -16.75 7.18 -0.07
N GLY A 39 -16.21 6.13 -0.69
CA GLY A 39 -15.22 6.26 -1.76
C GLY A 39 -13.76 6.25 -1.30
N LYS A 40 -13.45 5.96 -0.02
CA LYS A 40 -12.07 5.95 0.50
C LYS A 40 -11.15 5.04 -0.33
N SER A 41 -11.53 3.77 -0.51
CA SER A 41 -10.78 2.79 -1.32
C SER A 41 -10.69 3.19 -2.80
N THR A 42 -11.73 3.84 -3.32
CA THR A 42 -11.75 4.38 -4.68
C THR A 42 -10.71 5.48 -4.83
N LEU A 43 -10.64 6.40 -3.87
CA LEU A 43 -9.65 7.47 -3.86
C LEU A 43 -8.21 6.92 -3.81
N LEU A 44 -7.94 5.99 -2.89
CA LEU A 44 -6.62 5.34 -2.80
C LEU A 44 -6.26 4.58 -4.09
N SER A 45 -7.24 3.92 -4.71
CA SER A 45 -7.05 3.21 -5.98
C SER A 45 -6.76 4.16 -7.15
N ALA A 46 -7.36 5.34 -7.18
CA ALA A 46 -7.07 6.37 -8.18
C ALA A 46 -5.68 6.98 -7.98
N ILE A 47 -5.30 7.33 -6.74
CA ILE A 47 -3.97 7.84 -6.40
C ILE A 47 -2.87 6.84 -6.80
N SER A 48 -3.12 5.52 -6.66
CA SER A 48 -2.17 4.48 -7.03
C SER A 48 -2.23 4.05 -8.50
N ARG A 49 -3.07 4.69 -9.33
CA ARG A 49 -3.32 4.34 -10.74
C ARG A 49 -3.78 2.88 -10.95
N ILE A 50 -4.46 2.30 -9.97
CA ILE A 50 -5.15 1.00 -10.13
C ILE A 50 -6.42 1.20 -10.95
N ILE A 51 -7.08 2.35 -10.76
CA ILE A 51 -8.20 2.82 -11.59
C ILE A 51 -7.86 4.18 -12.21
N GLU A 52 -8.40 4.46 -13.38
CA GLU A 52 -8.39 5.79 -13.98
C GLU A 52 -9.51 6.63 -13.37
N HIS A 53 -9.36 7.96 -13.34
CA HIS A 53 -10.39 8.90 -12.90
C HIS A 53 -11.04 9.57 -14.11
N ASP A 54 -12.33 9.98 -13.95
CA ASP A 54 -13.12 10.52 -15.06
C ASP A 54 -12.69 11.95 -15.40
N SER A 55 -12.38 12.77 -14.39
CA SER A 55 -11.94 14.15 -14.56
C SER A 55 -11.14 14.64 -13.36
N GLY A 56 -10.51 15.82 -13.52
CA GLY A 56 -9.59 16.40 -12.54
C GLY A 56 -8.14 16.00 -12.79
N ALA A 57 -7.30 16.17 -11.78
CA ALA A 57 -5.88 15.81 -11.86
C ALA A 57 -5.37 15.25 -10.54
N ILE A 58 -4.43 14.32 -10.62
CA ILE A 58 -3.67 13.80 -9.47
C ILE A 58 -2.19 14.01 -9.77
N GLU A 59 -1.53 14.80 -8.94
CA GLU A 59 -0.11 15.11 -9.05
C GLU A 59 0.65 14.45 -7.89
N LEU A 60 1.78 13.86 -8.20
CA LEU A 60 2.76 13.35 -7.24
C LEU A 60 4.06 14.14 -7.44
N GLU A 61 4.49 14.91 -6.41
CA GLU A 61 5.68 15.76 -6.48
C GLU A 61 5.63 16.72 -7.71
N ASP A 62 4.48 17.38 -7.89
CA ASP A 62 4.17 18.33 -8.97
C ASP A 62 4.23 17.76 -10.41
N ILE A 63 4.23 16.45 -10.53
CA ILE A 63 4.14 15.73 -11.80
C ILE A 63 2.81 14.99 -11.85
N ASP A 64 2.09 15.10 -12.97
CA ASP A 64 0.86 14.33 -13.18
C ASP A 64 1.16 12.83 -13.04
N ILE A 65 0.36 12.16 -12.22
CA ILE A 65 0.58 10.74 -11.94
C ILE A 65 0.49 9.88 -13.20
N ALA A 66 -0.27 10.30 -14.22
CA ALA A 66 -0.37 9.63 -15.51
C ALA A 66 0.94 9.68 -16.32
N ALA A 67 1.75 10.71 -16.11
CA ALA A 67 3.04 10.88 -16.78
C ALA A 67 4.15 9.96 -16.23
N TYR A 68 3.98 9.42 -15.03
CA TYR A 68 4.97 8.49 -14.48
C TYR A 68 5.04 7.17 -15.26
N ARG A 69 6.24 6.69 -15.52
CA ARG A 69 6.45 5.29 -15.92
C ARG A 69 6.05 4.38 -14.75
N LYS A 70 5.37 3.25 -15.03
CA LYS A 70 4.81 2.36 -13.99
C LYS A 70 5.82 1.95 -12.92
N ASN A 71 7.04 1.57 -13.31
CA ASN A 71 8.08 1.17 -12.37
C ASN A 71 8.60 2.35 -11.51
N LEU A 72 8.66 3.56 -12.05
CA LEU A 72 9.07 4.74 -11.30
C LEU A 72 7.99 5.15 -10.29
N LEU A 73 6.72 5.08 -10.68
CA LEU A 73 5.62 5.30 -9.74
C LEU A 73 5.66 4.29 -8.59
N ALA A 74 5.89 3.00 -8.90
CA ALA A 74 6.00 1.96 -7.89
C ALA A 74 7.24 2.08 -6.97
N GLN A 75 8.24 2.88 -7.34
CA GLN A 75 9.36 3.24 -6.45
C GLN A 75 9.05 4.46 -5.56
N LYS A 76 8.01 5.23 -5.90
CA LYS A 76 7.58 6.41 -5.15
C LYS A 76 6.41 6.17 -4.23
N LEU A 77 5.51 5.25 -4.61
CA LEU A 77 4.25 5.02 -3.95
C LEU A 77 3.92 3.54 -3.88
N SER A 78 3.62 3.04 -2.69
CA SER A 78 3.12 1.69 -2.46
C SER A 78 1.67 1.73 -1.96
N ILE A 79 0.94 0.65 -2.18
CA ILE A 79 -0.43 0.49 -1.71
C ILE A 79 -0.67 -0.89 -1.13
N LEU A 80 -1.31 -0.92 0.05
CA LEU A 80 -1.93 -2.11 0.62
C LEU A 80 -3.45 -1.98 0.45
N LYS A 81 -4.05 -2.89 -0.30
CA LYS A 81 -5.52 -2.94 -0.48
C LYS A 81 -6.19 -3.63 0.71
N GLN A 82 -7.48 -3.35 0.91
CA GLN A 82 -8.31 -4.00 1.93
C GLN A 82 -8.31 -5.52 1.80
N THR A 83 -8.39 -6.03 0.58
CA THR A 83 -8.40 -7.46 0.28
C THR A 83 -7.14 -7.85 -0.45
N ASN A 84 -6.31 -8.64 0.21
CA ASN A 84 -5.09 -9.19 -0.37
C ASN A 84 -5.18 -10.72 -0.28
N HIS A 85 -5.53 -11.36 -1.38
CA HIS A 85 -5.56 -12.81 -1.48
C HIS A 85 -4.56 -13.26 -2.53
N THR A 86 -3.82 -14.30 -2.21
CA THR A 86 -3.03 -15.03 -3.18
C THR A 86 -3.27 -16.51 -2.98
N ASP A 87 -3.54 -17.21 -4.07
CA ASP A 87 -3.66 -18.68 -4.09
C ASP A 87 -2.30 -19.35 -4.24
N MET A 88 -1.24 -18.58 -4.39
CA MET A 88 0.12 -19.10 -4.52
C MET A 88 0.59 -19.74 -3.22
N ASN A 89 1.31 -20.86 -3.34
CA ASN A 89 2.03 -21.48 -2.25
C ASN A 89 3.39 -20.78 -2.11
N ILE A 90 3.42 -19.74 -1.29
CA ILE A 90 4.61 -18.92 -1.05
C ILE A 90 4.79 -18.70 0.44
N THR A 91 6.04 -18.55 0.85
CA THR A 91 6.39 -18.22 2.24
C THR A 91 6.21 -16.72 2.53
N VAL A 92 6.23 -16.36 3.82
CA VAL A 92 6.25 -14.95 4.25
C VAL A 92 7.39 -14.19 3.58
N GLU A 93 8.61 -14.74 3.59
CA GLU A 93 9.78 -14.12 2.95
C GLU A 93 9.57 -13.90 1.46
N GLN A 94 9.06 -14.91 0.76
CA GLN A 94 8.77 -14.79 -0.68
C GLN A 94 7.73 -13.70 -0.97
N LEU A 95 6.70 -13.57 -0.13
CA LEU A 95 5.74 -12.47 -0.25
C LEU A 95 6.43 -11.12 -0.05
N VAL A 96 7.24 -10.96 1.00
CA VAL A 96 7.92 -9.69 1.31
C VAL A 96 8.91 -9.33 0.21
N ASN A 97 9.59 -10.31 -0.41
CA ASN A 97 10.47 -10.13 -1.57
C ASN A 97 9.76 -9.47 -2.75
N PHE A 98 8.44 -9.71 -2.97
CA PHE A 98 7.69 -9.03 -4.02
C PHE A 98 7.64 -7.51 -3.83
N GLY A 99 7.74 -7.01 -2.62
CA GLY A 99 7.87 -5.58 -2.36
C GLY A 99 9.09 -4.95 -3.06
N ARG A 100 10.15 -5.72 -3.29
CA ARG A 100 11.37 -5.25 -3.97
C ARG A 100 11.30 -5.33 -5.50
N PHE A 101 10.23 -5.89 -6.07
CA PHE A 101 10.11 -6.06 -7.52
C PHE A 101 10.32 -4.78 -8.34
N PRO A 102 9.84 -3.58 -7.94
CA PRO A 102 10.08 -2.33 -8.67
C PRO A 102 11.55 -1.96 -8.84
N TYR A 103 12.42 -2.48 -7.98
CA TYR A 103 13.88 -2.25 -8.01
C TYR A 103 14.62 -3.43 -8.62
N SER A 104 14.36 -4.63 -8.13
CA SER A 104 15.09 -5.85 -8.47
C SER A 104 14.70 -6.44 -9.82
N LYS A 105 13.45 -6.24 -10.27
CA LYS A 105 12.87 -6.90 -11.45
C LYS A 105 13.07 -8.42 -11.40
N GLY A 106 12.97 -9.00 -10.20
CA GLY A 106 13.18 -10.43 -9.95
C GLY A 106 14.63 -10.85 -9.74
N ARG A 107 15.61 -9.93 -9.81
CA ARG A 107 17.04 -10.19 -9.51
C ARG A 107 17.44 -9.42 -8.27
N MET A 108 17.17 -10.00 -7.12
CA MET A 108 17.46 -9.42 -5.81
C MET A 108 18.97 -9.20 -5.62
N LYS A 109 19.32 -8.04 -5.07
CA LYS A 109 20.67 -7.67 -4.63
C LYS A 109 20.71 -7.63 -3.10
N GLU A 110 21.91 -7.53 -2.52
CA GLU A 110 22.11 -7.44 -1.08
C GLU A 110 21.24 -6.34 -0.43
N ALA A 111 21.25 -5.14 -0.98
CA ALA A 111 20.41 -4.04 -0.50
C ALA A 111 18.88 -4.33 -0.57
N ASP A 112 18.43 -5.21 -1.45
CA ASP A 112 17.02 -5.64 -1.49
C ASP A 112 16.72 -6.59 -0.34
N TYR A 113 17.63 -7.53 -0.02
CA TYR A 113 17.49 -8.43 1.12
C TYR A 113 17.53 -7.67 2.44
N GLU A 114 18.37 -6.65 2.59
CA GLU A 114 18.39 -5.77 3.77
C GLU A 114 17.02 -5.12 4.02
N GLN A 115 16.35 -4.63 2.97
CA GLN A 115 15.00 -4.05 3.10
C GLN A 115 13.94 -5.09 3.47
N VAL A 116 14.09 -6.32 2.96
CA VAL A 116 13.20 -7.44 3.32
C VAL A 116 13.40 -7.81 4.79
N ASP A 117 14.65 -7.96 5.23
CA ASP A 117 14.99 -8.28 6.62
C ASP A 117 14.49 -7.19 7.57
N TYR A 118 14.69 -5.94 7.22
CA TYR A 118 14.16 -4.80 7.97
C TYR A 118 12.64 -4.90 8.15
N ALA A 119 11.90 -5.14 7.06
CA ALA A 119 10.44 -5.19 7.10
C ALA A 119 9.92 -6.41 7.90
N ILE A 120 10.59 -7.57 7.78
CA ILE A 120 10.27 -8.78 8.54
C ILE A 120 10.46 -8.55 10.04
N ASN A 121 11.61 -8.00 10.43
CA ASN A 121 11.94 -7.72 11.83
C ASN A 121 10.98 -6.67 12.42
N LEU A 122 10.69 -5.61 11.66
CA LEU A 122 9.80 -4.52 12.09
C LEU A 122 8.38 -5.00 12.41
N LEU A 123 7.90 -6.03 11.69
CA LEU A 123 6.57 -6.62 11.87
C LEU A 123 6.57 -7.90 12.73
N HIS A 124 7.70 -8.26 13.34
CA HIS A 124 7.87 -9.47 14.19
C HIS A 124 7.40 -10.75 13.47
N LEU A 125 7.99 -11.01 12.33
CA LEU A 125 7.67 -12.15 11.46
C LEU A 125 8.82 -13.17 11.36
N GLU A 126 9.90 -13.01 12.10
CA GLU A 126 11.12 -13.82 12.04
C GLU A 126 10.83 -15.30 12.23
N ASP A 127 10.06 -15.62 13.27
CA ASP A 127 9.73 -17.01 13.64
C ASP A 127 8.85 -17.73 12.60
N ILE A 128 8.18 -16.95 11.75
CA ILE A 128 7.27 -17.48 10.72
C ILE A 128 7.74 -17.16 9.30
N ARG A 129 8.97 -16.67 9.14
CA ARG A 129 9.55 -16.21 7.88
C ARG A 129 9.43 -17.25 6.75
N GLN A 130 9.66 -18.53 7.08
CA GLN A 130 9.61 -19.63 6.12
C GLN A 130 8.27 -20.36 6.08
N ARG A 131 7.27 -19.91 6.83
CA ARG A 131 5.93 -20.53 6.82
C ARG A 131 5.15 -20.11 5.57
N ASP A 132 4.37 -21.06 5.03
CA ASP A 132 3.43 -20.80 3.94
C ASP A 132 2.32 -19.85 4.39
N LEU A 133 1.97 -18.87 3.57
CA LEU A 133 0.93 -17.88 3.84
C LEU A 133 -0.43 -18.50 4.16
N LYS A 134 -0.74 -19.65 3.55
CA LYS A 134 -2.01 -20.37 3.78
C LYS A 134 -2.14 -20.93 5.19
N THR A 135 -1.01 -21.14 5.88
CA THR A 135 -0.97 -21.68 7.25
C THR A 135 -1.03 -20.60 8.32
N LEU A 136 -1.04 -19.33 7.92
CA LEU A 136 -1.03 -18.21 8.84
C LEU A 136 -2.43 -17.84 9.33
N SER A 137 -2.50 -17.34 10.57
CA SER A 137 -3.69 -16.65 11.05
C SER A 137 -3.96 -15.38 10.21
N GLY A 138 -5.19 -14.85 10.24
CA GLY A 138 -5.54 -13.62 9.55
C GLY A 138 -4.62 -12.45 9.91
N GLY A 139 -4.32 -12.29 11.21
CA GLY A 139 -3.42 -11.22 11.69
C GLY A 139 -1.96 -11.42 11.27
N GLN A 140 -1.45 -12.66 11.29
CA GLN A 140 -0.10 -12.95 10.78
C GLN A 140 0.00 -12.64 9.29
N ARG A 141 -0.99 -13.04 8.51
CA ARG A 141 -1.06 -12.79 7.07
C ARG A 141 -1.14 -11.29 6.77
N GLN A 142 -1.96 -10.56 7.52
CA GLN A 142 -2.05 -9.09 7.38
C GLN A 142 -0.70 -8.41 7.64
N ARG A 143 0.00 -8.80 8.70
CA ARG A 143 1.36 -8.29 8.98
C ARG A 143 2.34 -8.59 7.85
N ALA A 144 2.26 -9.78 7.24
CA ALA A 144 3.12 -10.14 6.11
C ALA A 144 2.87 -9.24 4.88
N TYR A 145 1.61 -8.91 4.57
CA TYR A 145 1.29 -7.95 3.50
C TYR A 145 1.75 -6.53 3.83
N ILE A 146 1.64 -6.10 5.08
CA ILE A 146 2.18 -4.80 5.52
C ILE A 146 3.71 -4.80 5.37
N ALA A 147 4.39 -5.89 5.77
CA ALA A 147 5.84 -6.03 5.59
C ALA A 147 6.25 -5.93 4.11
N MET A 148 5.52 -6.58 3.20
CA MET A 148 5.73 -6.45 1.75
C MET A 148 5.64 -4.99 1.30
N THR A 149 4.65 -4.26 1.79
CA THR A 149 4.43 -2.85 1.44
C THR A 149 5.55 -1.96 1.98
N ILE A 150 6.04 -2.23 3.21
CA ILE A 150 7.16 -1.51 3.83
C ILE A 150 8.48 -1.84 3.11
N ALA A 151 8.72 -3.11 2.77
CA ALA A 151 9.92 -3.52 2.05
C ALA A 151 10.07 -2.83 0.69
N GLN A 152 8.98 -2.36 0.09
CA GLN A 152 9.03 -1.55 -1.13
C GLN A 152 9.79 -0.24 -0.93
N ASN A 153 9.89 0.28 0.31
CA ASN A 153 10.67 1.47 0.70
C ASN A 153 10.35 2.69 -0.18
N THR A 154 9.09 3.10 -0.19
CA THR A 154 8.58 4.21 -0.99
C THR A 154 8.41 5.48 -0.17
N ASP A 155 8.37 6.63 -0.84
CA ASP A 155 8.12 7.95 -0.22
C ASP A 155 6.69 8.08 0.34
N TYR A 156 5.75 7.33 -0.22
CA TYR A 156 4.33 7.34 0.16
C TYR A 156 3.82 5.90 0.30
N ILE A 157 3.12 5.64 1.38
CA ILE A 157 2.45 4.36 1.63
C ILE A 157 0.95 4.63 1.77
N LEU A 158 0.16 4.03 0.91
CA LEU A 158 -1.30 4.06 0.98
C LEU A 158 -1.79 2.77 1.63
N LEU A 159 -2.61 2.90 2.67
CA LEU A 159 -3.13 1.75 3.40
C LEU A 159 -4.66 1.82 3.43
N ASP A 160 -5.30 0.81 2.86
CA ASP A 160 -6.76 0.68 2.87
C ASP A 160 -7.17 -0.33 3.94
N GLU A 161 -7.72 0.17 5.05
CA GLU A 161 -8.13 -0.60 6.22
C GLU A 161 -7.05 -1.59 6.73
N PRO A 162 -5.81 -1.13 7.00
CA PRO A 162 -4.68 -2.02 7.29
C PRO A 162 -4.82 -2.79 8.61
N LEU A 163 -5.70 -2.34 9.49
CA LEU A 163 -5.87 -2.91 10.84
C LEU A 163 -6.97 -3.97 10.90
N ASN A 164 -7.67 -4.23 9.80
CA ASN A 164 -8.66 -5.29 9.75
C ASN A 164 -8.01 -6.65 10.06
N ASN A 165 -8.70 -7.47 10.84
CA ASN A 165 -8.25 -8.78 11.31
C ASN A 165 -7.06 -8.76 12.30
N LEU A 166 -6.71 -7.59 12.83
CA LEU A 166 -5.71 -7.44 13.89
C LEU A 166 -6.39 -7.19 15.22
N ASP A 167 -5.83 -7.74 16.28
CA ASP A 167 -6.21 -7.37 17.63
C ASP A 167 -5.69 -5.95 17.99
N MET A 168 -6.20 -5.40 19.07
CA MET A 168 -5.88 -4.04 19.49
C MET A 168 -4.38 -3.84 19.76
N LYS A 169 -3.70 -4.83 20.32
CA LYS A 169 -2.26 -4.76 20.63
C LYS A 169 -1.43 -4.64 19.35
N HIS A 170 -1.67 -5.48 18.37
CA HIS A 170 -0.96 -5.45 17.09
C HIS A 170 -1.33 -4.21 16.27
N SER A 171 -2.59 -3.75 16.36
CA SER A 171 -3.01 -2.50 15.70
C SER A 171 -2.24 -1.29 16.21
N VAL A 172 -2.07 -1.15 17.52
CA VAL A 172 -1.29 -0.07 18.12
C VAL A 172 0.19 -0.15 17.71
N GLN A 173 0.78 -1.35 17.73
CA GLN A 173 2.16 -1.55 17.28
C GLN A 173 2.38 -1.12 15.84
N ILE A 174 1.51 -1.53 14.92
CA ILE A 174 1.62 -1.15 13.50
C ILE A 174 1.48 0.37 13.34
N MET A 175 0.54 1.00 14.03
CA MET A 175 0.38 2.46 13.96
C MET A 175 1.59 3.22 14.51
N GLN A 176 2.28 2.69 15.52
CA GLN A 176 3.54 3.26 16.02
C GLN A 176 4.69 3.09 15.02
N THR A 177 4.73 1.96 14.33
CA THR A 177 5.71 1.64 13.29
C THR A 177 5.59 2.52 12.04
N LEU A 178 4.35 2.91 11.70
CA LEU A 178 4.05 3.76 10.53
C LEU A 178 4.19 5.27 10.80
N ARG A 179 4.58 5.67 11.98
CA ARG A 179 4.85 7.06 12.38
C ARG A 179 6.30 7.45 12.14
#